data_a1c5d4567c10e68158278e33e60738ad
#
_entry.id   a1c5d4567c10e68158278e33e60738ad
#
_cell.length_a   1.000
_cell.length_b   1.000
_cell.length_c   1.000
_cell.angle_alpha   90.00
_cell.angle_beta   90.00
_cell.angle_gamma   90.00
#
_symmetry.space_group_name_H-M   'P 1'
#
loop_
_entity.id
_entity.type
_entity.pdbx_description
1 polymer ?
#
loop_
_entity_poly.entity_id
_entity_poly.type
_entity_poly.pdbx_seq_one_letter_code
_entity_poly.pdbx_strand_id
1 'polypeptide(L)'
;MTRFRSLALLAACVAAPAFAQMQKGLPPPAATPSTASSRFAREAANGGMSEVELGRLAVERATNPAVKAFGQRMVDDHSKANVELQAIASQAGIALPGQVDAKEKQTYTRLAALSGAAFDRAYTDDMVKDHKADIALFEKASRASGDSAIKNFAADKLPTLREHLKMAEEAQASLGK
;
A
#
# COMPACT_ATOMS: atom_id res chain seq x y z
N MET A 1 -6.92 13.98 96.68
CA MET A 1 -6.53 12.75 95.99
C MET A 1 -7.09 12.78 94.59
N THR A 2 -6.33 13.28 93.65
CA THR A 2 -6.84 13.48 92.21
C THR A 2 -5.89 12.79 91.27
N ARG A 3 -6.38 11.74 90.63
CA ARG A 3 -5.60 10.94 89.71
C ARG A 3 -5.70 11.54 88.31
N PHE A 4 -4.58 11.99 87.71
CA PHE A 4 -4.44 12.37 86.33
C PHE A 4 -4.31 11.11 85.45
N ARG A 5 -5.19 10.95 84.48
CA ARG A 5 -5.07 9.96 83.46
C ARG A 5 -4.49 10.62 82.20
N SER A 6 -3.28 10.21 81.84
CA SER A 6 -2.64 10.61 80.59
C SER A 6 -3.29 9.89 79.40
N LEU A 7 -3.76 10.64 78.46
CA LEU A 7 -4.29 10.12 77.16
C LEU A 7 -3.14 10.10 76.11
N ALA A 8 -2.72 8.92 75.74
CA ALA A 8 -1.74 8.78 74.71
C ALA A 8 -2.44 8.86 73.30
N LEU A 9 -2.05 9.86 72.52
CA LEU A 9 -2.47 9.97 71.06
C LEU A 9 -1.62 9.02 70.25
N LEU A 10 -2.24 7.97 69.66
CA LEU A 10 -1.64 7.16 68.60
C LEU A 10 -1.80 7.92 67.29
N ALA A 11 -0.70 8.36 66.70
CA ALA A 11 -0.65 8.85 65.34
C ALA A 11 -0.64 7.64 64.37
N ALA A 12 -1.73 7.44 63.66
CA ALA A 12 -1.80 6.44 62.57
C ALA A 12 -1.17 7.03 61.31
N CYS A 13 0.03 6.56 60.94
CA CYS A 13 0.61 6.81 59.63
C CYS A 13 -0.18 6.02 58.58
N VAL A 14 -1.00 6.69 57.78
CA VAL A 14 -1.63 6.14 56.58
C VAL A 14 -0.58 6.11 55.45
N ALA A 15 -0.03 4.94 55.15
CA ALA A 15 0.81 4.72 53.98
C ALA A 15 -0.11 4.70 52.75
N ALA A 16 -0.04 5.73 51.95
CA ALA A 16 -0.69 5.75 50.62
C ALA A 16 -0.01 4.73 49.70
N PRO A 17 -0.77 3.91 48.95
CA PRO A 17 -0.16 2.92 48.07
C PRO A 17 0.51 3.61 46.88
N ALA A 18 1.76 3.27 46.61
CA ALA A 18 2.58 3.75 45.51
C ALA A 18 2.17 3.08 44.14
N PHE A 19 0.86 3.15 43.81
CA PHE A 19 0.36 2.59 42.52
C PHE A 19 0.28 3.62 41.39
N ALA A 20 0.63 4.89 41.61
CA ALA A 20 0.43 5.98 40.66
C ALA A 20 1.62 6.22 39.70
N GLN A 21 2.71 5.45 39.77
CA GLN A 21 3.92 5.76 38.99
C GLN A 21 4.26 4.76 37.88
N MET A 22 3.42 3.80 37.55
CA MET A 22 3.73 2.76 36.55
C MET A 22 3.04 2.97 35.20
N GLN A 23 2.50 4.17 34.93
CA GLN A 23 1.87 4.51 33.63
C GLN A 23 2.72 5.41 32.71
N LYS A 24 4.00 5.62 33.07
CA LYS A 24 4.94 6.31 32.14
C LYS A 24 5.64 5.29 31.28
N GLY A 25 5.13 5.04 30.06
CA GLY A 25 5.89 4.28 29.08
C GLY A 25 5.14 3.45 28.07
N LEU A 26 3.83 3.38 28.09
CA LEU A 26 3.11 2.80 26.95
C LEU A 26 3.10 3.83 25.81
N PRO A 27 3.58 3.46 24.61
CA PRO A 27 3.41 4.33 23.46
C PRO A 27 1.92 4.60 23.26
N PRO A 28 1.53 5.80 22.81
CA PRO A 28 0.14 6.10 22.52
C PRO A 28 -0.41 5.04 21.55
N PRO A 29 -1.66 4.59 21.71
CA PRO A 29 -2.27 3.64 20.79
C PRO A 29 -2.13 4.18 19.36
N ALA A 30 -1.68 3.33 18.45
CA ALA A 30 -1.53 3.70 17.04
C ALA A 30 -2.85 4.33 16.57
N ALA A 31 -2.77 5.52 15.97
CA ALA A 31 -3.96 6.20 15.48
C ALA A 31 -4.68 5.29 14.48
N THR A 32 -6.00 5.14 14.64
CA THR A 32 -6.80 4.35 13.70
C THR A 32 -6.64 4.94 12.30
N PRO A 33 -6.25 4.15 11.29
CA PRO A 33 -6.02 4.66 9.95
C PRO A 33 -7.30 5.27 9.38
N SER A 34 -7.17 6.37 8.64
CA SER A 34 -8.33 6.99 8.01
C SER A 34 -8.95 6.04 6.98
N THR A 35 -10.27 6.13 6.79
CA THR A 35 -10.96 5.36 5.75
C THR A 35 -10.38 5.61 4.36
N ALA A 36 -9.91 6.84 4.08
CA ALA A 36 -9.27 7.20 2.82
C ALA A 36 -7.92 6.49 2.64
N SER A 37 -7.05 6.49 3.67
CA SER A 37 -5.77 5.78 3.65
C SER A 37 -5.96 4.27 3.48
N SER A 38 -6.92 3.68 4.22
CA SER A 38 -7.22 2.25 4.12
C SER A 38 -7.74 1.86 2.74
N ARG A 39 -8.59 2.67 2.13
CA ARG A 39 -9.10 2.41 0.78
C ARG A 39 -7.98 2.50 -0.25
N PHE A 40 -7.22 3.60 -0.25
CA PHE A 40 -6.08 3.75 -1.16
C PHE A 40 -5.10 2.58 -1.05
N ALA A 41 -4.69 2.22 0.17
CA ALA A 41 -3.73 1.12 0.36
C ALA A 41 -4.23 -0.21 -0.23
N ARG A 42 -5.54 -0.51 -0.08
CA ARG A 42 -6.13 -1.72 -0.67
C ARG A 42 -6.23 -1.66 -2.19
N GLU A 43 -6.62 -0.53 -2.76
CA GLU A 43 -6.67 -0.32 -4.21
C GLU A 43 -5.27 -0.43 -4.81
N ALA A 44 -4.27 0.25 -4.24
CA ALA A 44 -2.89 0.19 -4.70
C ALA A 44 -2.29 -1.22 -4.58
N ALA A 45 -2.58 -1.96 -3.50
CA ALA A 45 -2.13 -3.34 -3.35
C ALA A 45 -2.77 -4.28 -4.39
N ASN A 46 -4.07 -4.10 -4.68
CA ASN A 46 -4.77 -4.88 -5.70
C ASN A 46 -4.19 -4.64 -7.10
N GLY A 47 -4.01 -3.36 -7.49
CA GLY A 47 -3.41 -2.98 -8.77
C GLY A 47 -1.97 -3.48 -8.90
N GLY A 48 -1.12 -3.21 -7.89
CA GLY A 48 0.27 -3.64 -7.92
C GLY A 48 0.46 -5.16 -7.98
N MET A 49 -0.42 -5.96 -7.36
CA MET A 49 -0.41 -7.42 -7.54
C MET A 49 -0.81 -7.81 -8.97
N SER A 50 -1.85 -7.17 -9.52
CA SER A 50 -2.28 -7.39 -10.91
C SER A 50 -1.17 -7.08 -11.90
N GLU A 51 -0.46 -5.96 -11.73
CA GLU A 51 0.63 -5.53 -12.62
C GLU A 51 1.82 -6.48 -12.57
N VAL A 52 2.12 -7.11 -11.41
CA VAL A 52 3.13 -8.18 -11.33
C VAL A 52 2.67 -9.42 -12.11
N GLU A 53 1.42 -9.84 -11.98
CA GLU A 53 0.88 -11.01 -12.69
C GLU A 53 0.83 -10.77 -14.21
N LEU A 54 0.34 -9.62 -14.62
CA LEU A 54 0.26 -9.22 -16.03
C LEU A 54 1.65 -8.97 -16.64
N GLY A 55 2.59 -8.43 -15.88
CA GLY A 55 3.98 -8.27 -16.28
C GLY A 55 4.66 -9.61 -16.55
N ARG A 56 4.45 -10.62 -15.69
CA ARG A 56 4.94 -11.99 -15.92
C ARG A 56 4.33 -12.60 -17.18
N LEU A 57 3.04 -12.39 -17.38
CA LEU A 57 2.34 -12.85 -18.58
C LEU A 57 2.92 -12.19 -19.84
N ALA A 58 3.28 -10.90 -19.77
CA ALA A 58 3.92 -10.19 -20.88
C ALA A 58 5.34 -10.73 -21.17
N VAL A 59 6.12 -11.04 -20.16
CA VAL A 59 7.44 -11.66 -20.34
C VAL A 59 7.31 -13.03 -21.04
N GLU A 60 6.26 -13.79 -20.73
CA GLU A 60 5.99 -15.09 -21.34
C GLU A 60 5.44 -14.97 -22.78
N ARG A 61 4.44 -14.11 -22.99
CA ARG A 61 3.56 -14.11 -24.18
C ARG A 61 3.90 -13.06 -25.23
N ALA A 62 4.53 -11.96 -24.85
CA ALA A 62 4.82 -10.89 -25.79
C ALA A 62 5.81 -11.33 -26.88
N THR A 63 5.54 -10.89 -28.09
CA THR A 63 6.43 -11.09 -29.25
C THR A 63 7.25 -9.84 -29.54
N ASN A 64 6.75 -8.65 -29.20
CA ASN A 64 7.49 -7.42 -29.34
C ASN A 64 8.51 -7.26 -28.19
N PRO A 65 9.81 -7.04 -28.47
CA PRO A 65 10.83 -6.91 -27.42
C PRO A 65 10.59 -5.76 -26.45
N ALA A 66 10.01 -4.62 -26.90
CA ALA A 66 9.72 -3.49 -26.03
C ALA A 66 8.58 -3.83 -25.07
N VAL A 67 7.55 -4.56 -25.51
CA VAL A 67 6.46 -5.05 -24.63
C VAL A 67 7.00 -6.03 -23.60
N LYS A 68 7.88 -6.95 -24.01
CA LYS A 68 8.51 -7.89 -23.08
C LYS A 68 9.38 -7.19 -22.04
N ALA A 69 10.19 -6.23 -22.45
CA ALA A 69 11.03 -5.44 -21.55
C ALA A 69 10.19 -4.60 -20.56
N PHE A 70 9.11 -4.00 -21.05
CA PHE A 70 8.15 -3.29 -20.19
C PHE A 70 7.49 -4.24 -19.18
N GLY A 71 7.07 -5.44 -19.61
CA GLY A 71 6.52 -6.45 -18.70
C GLY A 71 7.49 -6.82 -17.56
N GLN A 72 8.79 -6.99 -17.87
CA GLN A 72 9.80 -7.24 -16.83
C GLN A 72 9.94 -6.06 -15.87
N ARG A 73 9.90 -4.82 -16.36
CA ARG A 73 9.93 -3.62 -15.54
C ARG A 73 8.73 -3.56 -14.58
N MET A 74 7.53 -3.95 -15.03
CA MET A 74 6.35 -4.05 -14.17
C MET A 74 6.58 -5.05 -13.03
N VAL A 75 7.10 -6.24 -13.34
CA VAL A 75 7.42 -7.24 -12.31
C VAL A 75 8.40 -6.68 -11.27
N ASP A 76 9.49 -6.06 -11.71
CA ASP A 76 10.56 -5.63 -10.82
C ASP A 76 10.13 -4.49 -9.89
N ASP A 77 9.47 -3.47 -10.43
CA ASP A 77 9.13 -2.28 -9.67
C ASP A 77 7.89 -2.48 -8.79
N HIS A 78 6.84 -3.13 -9.33
CA HIS A 78 5.63 -3.37 -8.55
C HIS A 78 5.84 -4.43 -7.46
N SER A 79 6.73 -5.42 -7.66
CA SER A 79 7.09 -6.33 -6.57
C SER A 79 7.72 -5.60 -5.39
N LYS A 80 8.63 -4.65 -5.64
CA LYS A 80 9.26 -3.84 -4.59
C LYS A 80 8.24 -2.93 -3.91
N ALA A 81 7.40 -2.25 -4.71
CA ALA A 81 6.37 -1.35 -4.20
C ALA A 81 5.35 -2.09 -3.33
N ASN A 82 4.96 -3.32 -3.70
CA ASN A 82 4.03 -4.15 -2.93
C ASN A 82 4.61 -4.54 -1.56
N VAL A 83 5.90 -4.90 -1.49
CA VAL A 83 6.58 -5.20 -0.21
C VAL A 83 6.62 -3.96 0.69
N GLU A 84 6.95 -2.80 0.14
CA GLU A 84 6.99 -1.53 0.87
C GLU A 84 5.59 -1.15 1.40
N LEU A 85 4.56 -1.23 0.53
CA LEU A 85 3.18 -0.95 0.93
C LEU A 85 2.69 -1.90 2.01
N GLN A 86 3.03 -3.20 1.93
CA GLN A 86 2.68 -4.18 2.95
C GLN A 86 3.27 -3.82 4.30
N ALA A 87 4.53 -3.38 4.35
CA ALA A 87 5.19 -2.97 5.59
C ALA A 87 4.51 -1.72 6.19
N ILE A 88 4.26 -0.70 5.37
CA ILE A 88 3.57 0.54 5.79
C ILE A 88 2.16 0.24 6.29
N ALA A 89 1.39 -0.54 5.54
CA ALA A 89 0.02 -0.91 5.89
C ALA A 89 -0.04 -1.70 7.20
N SER A 90 0.90 -2.63 7.41
CA SER A 90 1.01 -3.38 8.65
C SER A 90 1.25 -2.47 9.86
N GLN A 91 2.16 -1.51 9.75
CA GLN A 91 2.43 -0.52 10.81
C GLN A 91 1.23 0.38 11.09
N ALA A 92 0.46 0.71 10.05
CA ALA A 92 -0.75 1.51 10.16
C ALA A 92 -1.99 0.70 10.59
N GLY A 93 -1.89 -0.63 10.79
CA GLY A 93 -3.03 -1.49 11.12
C GLY A 93 -4.02 -1.66 9.98
N ILE A 94 -3.58 -1.50 8.73
CA ILE A 94 -4.41 -1.66 7.52
C ILE A 94 -4.24 -3.08 6.97
N ALA A 95 -5.33 -3.84 6.92
CA ALA A 95 -5.34 -5.14 6.26
C ALA A 95 -5.41 -4.97 4.74
N LEU A 96 -4.41 -5.47 4.01
CA LEU A 96 -4.38 -5.52 2.56
C LEU A 96 -5.00 -6.81 2.02
N PRO A 97 -5.49 -6.82 0.75
CA PRO A 97 -5.96 -8.03 0.10
C PRO A 97 -4.80 -9.01 -0.10
N GLY A 98 -5.05 -10.30 0.09
CA GLY A 98 -4.05 -11.36 -0.15
C GLY A 98 -4.01 -11.88 -1.58
N GLN A 99 -4.94 -11.41 -2.43
CA GLN A 99 -5.04 -11.77 -3.85
C GLN A 99 -5.76 -10.67 -4.62
N VAL A 100 -5.57 -10.64 -5.93
CA VAL A 100 -6.28 -9.73 -6.81
C VAL A 100 -7.80 -9.99 -6.82
N ASP A 101 -8.59 -8.96 -7.07
CA ASP A 101 -10.03 -9.04 -7.11
C ASP A 101 -10.56 -9.71 -8.40
N ALA A 102 -11.89 -9.84 -8.50
CA ALA A 102 -12.53 -10.49 -9.64
C ALA A 102 -12.32 -9.73 -10.97
N LYS A 103 -12.22 -8.40 -10.92
CA LYS A 103 -12.00 -7.56 -12.10
C LYS A 103 -10.61 -7.81 -12.66
N GLU A 104 -9.58 -7.81 -11.81
CA GLU A 104 -8.21 -8.05 -12.22
C GLU A 104 -8.00 -9.51 -12.70
N LYS A 105 -8.65 -10.49 -12.05
CA LYS A 105 -8.67 -11.88 -12.55
C LYS A 105 -9.29 -12.00 -13.95
N GLN A 106 -10.34 -11.24 -14.22
CA GLN A 106 -10.96 -11.21 -15.55
C GLN A 106 -10.02 -10.59 -16.60
N THR A 107 -9.33 -9.51 -16.26
CA THR A 107 -8.30 -8.89 -17.11
C THR A 107 -7.20 -9.90 -17.44
N TYR A 108 -6.66 -10.58 -16.41
CA TYR A 108 -5.66 -11.63 -16.61
C TYR A 108 -6.16 -12.73 -17.54
N THR A 109 -7.36 -13.26 -17.28
CA THR A 109 -7.95 -14.35 -18.10
C THR A 109 -8.12 -13.93 -19.56
N ARG A 110 -8.58 -12.71 -19.80
CA ARG A 110 -8.75 -12.15 -21.14
C ARG A 110 -7.40 -12.03 -21.87
N LEU A 111 -6.38 -11.51 -21.24
CA LEU A 111 -5.04 -11.37 -21.81
C LEU A 111 -4.35 -12.72 -22.00
N ALA A 112 -4.50 -13.66 -21.07
CA ALA A 112 -3.92 -15.00 -21.15
C ALA A 112 -4.49 -15.83 -22.33
N ALA A 113 -5.67 -15.48 -22.83
CA ALA A 113 -6.26 -16.10 -24.02
C ALA A 113 -5.67 -15.57 -25.33
N LEU A 114 -4.84 -14.53 -25.29
CA LEU A 114 -4.22 -13.90 -26.46
C LEU A 114 -2.75 -14.34 -26.60
N SER A 115 -2.20 -14.17 -27.81
CA SER A 115 -0.79 -14.39 -28.10
C SER A 115 -0.33 -13.47 -29.24
N GLY A 116 1.00 -13.33 -29.40
CA GLY A 116 1.60 -12.56 -30.48
C GLY A 116 1.16 -11.10 -30.49
N ALA A 117 0.99 -10.54 -31.66
CA ALA A 117 0.61 -9.13 -31.84
C ALA A 117 -0.74 -8.76 -31.20
N ALA A 118 -1.66 -9.72 -31.07
CA ALA A 118 -2.95 -9.48 -30.41
C ALA A 118 -2.77 -9.31 -28.90
N PHE A 119 -1.90 -10.11 -28.29
CA PHE A 119 -1.49 -9.95 -26.90
C PHE A 119 -0.78 -8.60 -26.69
N ASP A 120 0.23 -8.32 -27.53
CA ASP A 120 1.06 -7.11 -27.40
C ASP A 120 0.20 -5.84 -27.38
N ARG A 121 -0.77 -5.74 -28.33
CA ARG A 121 -1.70 -4.59 -28.37
C ARG A 121 -2.60 -4.53 -27.15
N ALA A 122 -3.27 -5.62 -26.81
CA ALA A 122 -4.22 -5.63 -25.71
C ALA A 122 -3.54 -5.33 -24.36
N TYR A 123 -2.33 -5.86 -24.13
CA TYR A 123 -1.54 -5.60 -22.94
C TYR A 123 -1.14 -4.12 -22.83
N THR A 124 -0.59 -3.54 -23.89
CA THR A 124 -0.16 -2.13 -23.87
C THR A 124 -1.34 -1.18 -23.74
N ASP A 125 -2.50 -1.48 -24.35
CA ASP A 125 -3.74 -0.70 -24.21
C ASP A 125 -4.20 -0.69 -22.74
N ASP A 126 -4.21 -1.86 -22.09
CA ASP A 126 -4.56 -1.95 -20.67
C ASP A 126 -3.57 -1.18 -19.80
N MET A 127 -2.26 -1.37 -20.00
CA MET A 127 -1.23 -0.71 -19.20
C MET A 127 -1.27 0.80 -19.30
N VAL A 128 -1.49 1.36 -20.48
CA VAL A 128 -1.67 2.81 -20.67
C VAL A 128 -2.88 3.32 -19.91
N LYS A 129 -3.99 2.57 -19.95
CA LYS A 129 -5.22 2.95 -19.24
C LYS A 129 -5.06 2.85 -17.71
N ASP A 130 -4.47 1.76 -17.24
CA ASP A 130 -4.31 1.51 -15.81
C ASP A 130 -3.33 2.51 -15.17
N HIS A 131 -2.17 2.77 -15.79
CA HIS A 131 -1.22 3.76 -15.27
C HIS A 131 -1.79 5.20 -15.25
N LYS A 132 -2.66 5.57 -16.19
CA LYS A 132 -3.38 6.86 -16.13
C LYS A 132 -4.31 6.91 -14.92
N ALA A 133 -5.01 5.82 -14.61
CA ALA A 133 -5.89 5.74 -13.44
C ALA A 133 -5.08 5.72 -12.13
N ASP A 134 -3.97 4.98 -12.09
CA ASP A 134 -3.10 4.91 -10.92
C ASP A 134 -2.43 6.25 -10.60
N ILE A 135 -1.93 6.95 -11.59
CA ILE A 135 -1.39 8.30 -11.38
C ILE A 135 -2.44 9.19 -10.72
N ALA A 136 -3.68 9.17 -11.20
CA ALA A 136 -4.76 9.96 -10.60
C ALA A 136 -5.10 9.52 -9.16
N LEU A 137 -5.11 8.20 -8.90
CA LEU A 137 -5.32 7.62 -7.57
C LEU A 137 -4.22 8.05 -6.59
N PHE A 138 -2.96 7.91 -7.00
CA PHE A 138 -1.78 8.23 -6.20
C PHE A 138 -1.66 9.75 -5.97
N GLU A 139 -1.94 10.59 -6.97
CA GLU A 139 -1.99 12.03 -6.80
C GLU A 139 -3.05 12.46 -5.78
N LYS A 140 -4.23 11.84 -5.81
CA LYS A 140 -5.28 12.10 -4.82
C LYS A 140 -4.84 11.69 -3.43
N ALA A 141 -4.24 10.51 -3.28
CA ALA A 141 -3.79 10.00 -2.00
C ALA A 141 -2.65 10.82 -1.40
N SER A 142 -1.68 11.28 -2.22
CA SER A 142 -0.55 12.10 -1.76
C SER A 142 -0.98 13.46 -1.17
N ARG A 143 -2.15 13.96 -1.57
CA ARG A 143 -2.73 15.24 -1.09
C ARG A 143 -3.80 15.07 -0.02
N ALA A 144 -4.25 13.83 0.24
CA ALA A 144 -5.32 13.58 1.19
C ALA A 144 -4.87 13.85 2.64
N SER A 145 -5.84 14.15 3.53
CA SER A 145 -5.63 14.06 4.97
C SER A 145 -5.61 12.58 5.39
N GLY A 146 -4.75 12.22 6.35
CA GLY A 146 -4.68 10.85 6.82
C GLY A 146 -3.27 10.43 7.24
N ASP A 147 -3.00 9.15 7.18
CA ASP A 147 -1.73 8.57 7.57
C ASP A 147 -0.58 9.11 6.71
N SER A 148 0.47 9.64 7.37
CA SER A 148 1.58 10.29 6.68
C SER A 148 2.45 9.32 5.89
N ALA A 149 2.62 8.07 6.37
CA ALA A 149 3.42 7.07 5.67
C ALA A 149 2.72 6.62 4.37
N ILE A 150 1.39 6.47 4.41
CA ILE A 150 0.58 6.19 3.21
C ILE A 150 0.65 7.34 2.19
N LYS A 151 0.58 8.60 2.66
CA LYS A 151 0.71 9.78 1.78
C LYS A 151 2.10 9.86 1.14
N ASN A 152 3.13 9.64 1.92
CA ASN A 152 4.51 9.67 1.44
C ASN A 152 4.73 8.56 0.42
N PHE A 153 4.29 7.33 0.71
CA PHE A 153 4.32 6.24 -0.27
C PHE A 153 3.65 6.64 -1.59
N ALA A 154 2.45 7.22 -1.52
CA ALA A 154 1.75 7.65 -2.74
C ALA A 154 2.55 8.71 -3.51
N ALA A 155 3.14 9.69 -2.82
CA ALA A 155 3.95 10.72 -3.45
C ALA A 155 5.24 10.17 -4.07
N ASP A 156 5.92 9.26 -3.36
CA ASP A 156 7.21 8.69 -3.77
C ASP A 156 7.09 7.76 -4.99
N LYS A 157 5.93 7.14 -5.21
CA LYS A 157 5.70 6.27 -6.39
C LYS A 157 5.28 7.03 -7.65
N LEU A 158 4.80 8.27 -7.55
CA LEU A 158 4.34 9.05 -8.70
C LEU A 158 5.37 9.21 -9.83
N PRO A 159 6.66 9.50 -9.58
CA PRO A 159 7.65 9.56 -10.65
C PRO A 159 7.78 8.24 -11.42
N THR A 160 7.82 7.11 -10.71
CA THR A 160 7.89 5.76 -11.30
C THR A 160 6.66 5.44 -12.14
N LEU A 161 5.45 5.72 -11.63
CA LEU A 161 4.21 5.50 -12.38
C LEU A 161 4.14 6.33 -13.68
N ARG A 162 4.66 7.56 -13.67
CA ARG A 162 4.74 8.39 -14.87
C ARG A 162 5.76 7.86 -15.87
N GLU A 163 6.88 7.33 -15.39
CA GLU A 163 7.86 6.65 -16.23
C GLU A 163 7.26 5.40 -16.87
N HIS A 164 6.53 4.59 -16.09
CA HIS A 164 5.82 3.41 -16.59
C HIS A 164 4.78 3.78 -17.67
N LEU A 165 3.99 4.82 -17.45
CA LEU A 165 3.05 5.29 -18.47
C LEU A 165 3.77 5.64 -19.77
N LYS A 166 4.88 6.37 -19.69
CA LYS A 166 5.69 6.70 -20.87
C LYS A 166 6.21 5.44 -21.56
N MET A 167 6.75 4.48 -20.80
CA MET A 167 7.23 3.22 -21.36
C MET A 167 6.10 2.39 -22.02
N ALA A 168 4.90 2.38 -21.42
CA ALA A 168 3.73 1.73 -21.99
C ALA A 168 3.31 2.36 -23.31
N GLU A 169 3.28 3.71 -23.38
CA GLU A 169 2.99 4.46 -24.61
C GLU A 169 4.07 4.24 -25.69
N GLU A 170 5.34 4.17 -25.32
CA GLU A 170 6.45 3.86 -26.23
C GLU A 170 6.36 2.42 -26.74
N ALA A 171 6.07 1.45 -25.86
CA ALA A 171 5.86 0.06 -26.26
C ALA A 171 4.66 -0.07 -27.21
N GLN A 172 3.54 0.61 -26.92
CA GLN A 172 2.37 0.66 -27.80
C GLN A 172 2.70 1.24 -29.17
N ALA A 173 3.45 2.36 -29.20
CA ALA A 173 3.86 3.01 -30.45
C ALA A 173 4.77 2.11 -31.30
N SER A 174 5.57 1.22 -30.67
CA SER A 174 6.46 0.29 -31.36
C SER A 174 5.74 -0.82 -32.11
N LEU A 175 4.44 -1.04 -31.85
CA LEU A 175 3.65 -2.10 -32.48
C LEU A 175 3.23 -1.78 -33.92
N GLY A 176 3.48 -0.57 -34.40
CA GLY A 176 3.00 -0.09 -35.68
C GLY A 176 1.48 0.13 -35.71
N LYS A 177 1.03 0.79 -36.75
CA LYS A 177 -0.42 0.91 -37.04
C LYS A 177 -0.93 -0.29 -37.80
#